data_71e5699927ce282302b69c8e3bc173f5
#
_entry.id   71e5699927ce282302b69c8e3bc173f5
#
_cell.length_a   1.000
_cell.length_b   1.000
_cell.length_c   1.000
_cell.angle_alpha   90.00
_cell.angle_beta   90.00
_cell.angle_gamma   90.00
#
_symmetry.space_group_name_H-M   'P 1'
#
loop_
_entity.id
_entity.type
_entity.pdbx_description
1 polymer ?
#
loop_
_entity_poly.entity_id
_entity_poly.type
_entity_poly.pdbx_seq_one_letter_code
_entity_poly.pdbx_strand_id
1 'polypeptide(L)'
;MTNDIDPFHDIRPYNDEEVRPVIDALVNNKELLDVLGRFKFPRSKAFLGPALNPLIQWALKREFGHVTDVASWQKIISKYMGKMLKRSVSELTYSGLDKLQPGRGYLFISNHRDITMDPALVSYGLNQQGLETARVAIGDNLLQKPYVSDIMRLNKSFVVKRSATRVREKMKAYMDLSTYIDQSVHKGHNIWIAQREGRAKDGIDATDAAVMKMLYMSKKKSGQSYADYINSLHIVPVSIAYEFDPCDKAKASELASLESSGEYVKAKFEDMTSIVKGIVGHKGKVHVAFGQPLEGQFNTPEEIAIAIDSSIAKNYQLHGTNMAAHAMGVGQSHPSEDILQQRFSDLTPEQKKYALAMYANPVLRQQQFNAAAAVD
;
A
#
# COMPACT_ATOMS: atom_id res chain seq x y z
N MET A 1 -9.70 0.01 39.71
CA MET A 1 -9.44 -0.32 38.29
C MET A 1 -8.99 0.97 37.66
N THR A 2 -7.71 1.18 37.48
CA THR A 2 -7.17 2.31 36.72
C THR A 2 -7.63 2.12 35.28
N ASN A 3 -8.43 3.05 34.76
CA ASN A 3 -8.70 3.14 33.32
C ASN A 3 -7.33 3.44 32.68
N ASP A 4 -6.60 2.39 32.32
CA ASP A 4 -5.41 2.52 31.48
C ASP A 4 -5.91 3.01 30.12
N ILE A 5 -5.82 4.32 29.90
CA ILE A 5 -6.16 4.95 28.62
C ILE A 5 -5.16 4.41 27.60
N ASP A 6 -5.63 3.63 26.64
CA ASP A 6 -4.82 3.13 25.54
C ASP A 6 -4.23 4.34 24.76
N PRO A 7 -2.91 4.57 24.83
CA PRO A 7 -2.31 5.76 24.22
C PRO A 7 -2.40 5.76 22.69
N PHE A 8 -2.71 4.61 22.08
CA PHE A 8 -2.81 4.44 20.64
C PHE A 8 -4.25 4.31 20.13
N HIS A 9 -5.25 4.44 20.99
CA HIS A 9 -6.66 4.27 20.63
C HIS A 9 -7.05 5.03 19.35
N ASP A 10 -6.55 6.25 19.18
CA ASP A 10 -6.87 7.10 18.01
C ASP A 10 -6.19 6.66 16.72
N ILE A 11 -5.11 5.89 16.80
CA ILE A 11 -4.31 5.52 15.62
C ILE A 11 -4.31 4.03 15.32
N ARG A 12 -4.45 3.14 16.30
CA ARG A 12 -4.37 1.70 16.11
C ARG A 12 -5.56 1.10 15.35
N PRO A 13 -5.42 -0.09 14.76
CA PRO A 13 -6.56 -0.89 14.30
C PRO A 13 -7.54 -1.21 15.44
N TYR A 14 -8.72 -1.69 15.11
CA TYR A 14 -9.66 -2.20 16.10
C TYR A 14 -9.15 -3.50 16.74
N ASN A 15 -9.43 -3.68 18.03
CA ASN A 15 -9.30 -4.94 18.74
C ASN A 15 -10.57 -5.79 18.56
N ASP A 16 -10.52 -7.06 18.96
CA ASP A 16 -11.62 -8.01 18.77
C ASP A 16 -12.95 -7.53 19.38
N GLU A 17 -12.91 -6.94 20.58
CA GLU A 17 -14.09 -6.42 21.27
C GLU A 17 -14.78 -5.27 20.55
N GLU A 18 -14.06 -4.55 19.71
CA GLU A 18 -14.54 -3.40 18.94
C GLU A 18 -15.17 -3.83 17.60
N VAL A 19 -14.85 -5.03 17.09
CA VAL A 19 -15.24 -5.48 15.74
C VAL A 19 -16.74 -5.55 15.59
N ARG A 20 -17.46 -6.21 16.50
CA ARG A 20 -18.90 -6.40 16.37
C ARG A 20 -19.68 -5.08 16.41
N PRO A 21 -19.46 -4.17 17.37
CA PRO A 21 -20.10 -2.85 17.39
C PRO A 21 -19.84 -2.05 16.09
N VAL A 22 -18.62 -2.09 15.56
CA VAL A 22 -18.26 -1.36 14.33
C VAL A 22 -18.98 -1.95 13.11
N ILE A 23 -19.03 -3.27 12.97
CA ILE A 23 -19.77 -3.92 11.88
C ILE A 23 -21.25 -3.59 11.97
N ASP A 24 -21.85 -3.58 13.16
CA ASP A 24 -23.26 -3.21 13.35
C ASP A 24 -23.53 -1.75 12.95
N ALA A 25 -22.59 -0.84 13.24
CA ALA A 25 -22.67 0.53 12.77
C ALA A 25 -22.57 0.63 11.25
N LEU A 26 -21.63 -0.09 10.62
CA LEU A 26 -21.43 -0.10 9.17
C LEU A 26 -22.64 -0.63 8.41
N VAL A 27 -23.23 -1.76 8.83
CA VAL A 27 -24.39 -2.35 8.14
C VAL A 27 -25.66 -1.52 8.28
N ASN A 28 -25.70 -0.58 9.25
CA ASN A 28 -26.79 0.37 9.44
C ASN A 28 -26.51 1.76 8.83
N ASN A 29 -25.29 1.98 8.28
CA ASN A 29 -24.90 3.29 7.72
C ASN A 29 -25.55 3.52 6.35
N LYS A 30 -26.50 4.46 6.28
CA LYS A 30 -27.27 4.78 5.06
C LYS A 30 -26.38 5.22 3.90
N GLU A 31 -25.35 6.04 4.16
CA GLU A 31 -24.43 6.55 3.14
C GLU A 31 -23.62 5.38 2.53
N LEU A 32 -23.11 4.47 3.36
CA LEU A 32 -22.44 3.27 2.90
C LEU A 32 -23.34 2.37 2.06
N LEU A 33 -24.59 2.15 2.51
CA LEU A 33 -25.58 1.37 1.75
C LEU A 33 -25.87 1.99 0.38
N ASP A 34 -25.97 3.33 0.31
CA ASP A 34 -26.14 4.04 -0.96
C ASP A 34 -24.94 3.90 -1.88
N VAL A 35 -23.72 4.02 -1.36
CA VAL A 35 -22.49 3.83 -2.13
C VAL A 35 -22.40 2.39 -2.66
N LEU A 36 -22.62 1.40 -1.81
CA LEU A 36 -22.61 -0.02 -2.20
C LEU A 36 -23.68 -0.34 -3.24
N GLY A 37 -24.88 0.25 -3.08
CA GLY A 37 -25.97 0.10 -4.03
C GLY A 37 -25.62 0.63 -5.42
N ARG A 38 -25.03 1.82 -5.49
CA ARG A 38 -24.56 2.42 -6.76
C ARG A 38 -23.45 1.59 -7.41
N PHE A 39 -22.53 1.08 -6.61
CA PHE A 39 -21.41 0.30 -7.12
C PHE A 39 -21.83 -1.09 -7.63
N LYS A 40 -22.60 -1.83 -6.82
CA LYS A 40 -22.95 -3.23 -7.10
C LYS A 40 -24.17 -3.39 -8.02
N PHE A 41 -25.11 -2.45 -7.93
CA PHE A 41 -26.40 -2.49 -8.64
C PHE A 41 -26.72 -1.13 -9.31
N PRO A 42 -25.86 -0.61 -10.21
CA PRO A 42 -25.99 0.75 -10.71
C PRO A 42 -27.35 1.02 -11.38
N ARG A 43 -27.84 0.07 -12.19
CA ARG A 43 -29.15 0.20 -12.87
C ARG A 43 -30.32 0.14 -11.88
N SER A 44 -30.34 -0.87 -10.99
CA SER A 44 -31.39 -1.05 -9.97
C SER A 44 -31.40 0.13 -8.98
N LYS A 45 -30.22 0.64 -8.60
CA LYS A 45 -30.10 1.78 -7.69
C LYS A 45 -30.56 3.09 -8.34
N ALA A 46 -30.30 3.27 -9.63
CA ALA A 46 -30.80 4.42 -10.39
C ALA A 46 -32.35 4.44 -10.43
N PHE A 47 -33.00 3.29 -10.53
CA PHE A 47 -34.44 3.16 -10.59
C PHE A 47 -35.10 3.12 -9.23
N LEU A 48 -34.61 2.31 -8.28
CA LEU A 48 -35.22 2.10 -6.95
C LEU A 48 -34.73 3.08 -5.88
N GLY A 49 -33.65 3.81 -6.15
CA GLY A 49 -33.10 4.77 -5.20
C GLY A 49 -32.82 4.16 -3.82
N PRO A 50 -33.18 4.88 -2.72
CA PRO A 50 -32.95 4.39 -1.36
C PRO A 50 -33.78 3.14 -0.99
N ALA A 51 -34.86 2.83 -1.72
CA ALA A 51 -35.70 1.66 -1.46
C ALA A 51 -34.94 0.32 -1.59
N LEU A 52 -33.76 0.31 -2.27
CA LEU A 52 -32.89 -0.84 -2.34
C LEU A 52 -32.08 -1.08 -1.04
N ASN A 53 -31.95 -0.07 -0.18
CA ASN A 53 -31.10 -0.14 1.02
C ASN A 53 -31.47 -1.25 2.00
N PRO A 54 -32.76 -1.54 2.30
CA PRO A 54 -33.13 -2.63 3.19
C PRO A 54 -32.65 -4.01 2.68
N LEU A 55 -32.69 -4.23 1.37
CA LEU A 55 -32.22 -5.48 0.77
C LEU A 55 -30.69 -5.61 0.88
N ILE A 56 -29.96 -4.51 0.60
CA ILE A 56 -28.49 -4.48 0.76
C ILE A 56 -28.13 -4.69 2.24
N GLN A 57 -28.82 -4.02 3.15
CA GLN A 57 -28.62 -4.17 4.59
C GLN A 57 -28.85 -5.61 5.05
N TRP A 58 -29.94 -6.23 4.62
CA TRP A 58 -30.23 -7.62 4.94
C TRP A 58 -29.11 -8.55 4.43
N ALA A 59 -28.65 -8.35 3.20
CA ALA A 59 -27.55 -9.13 2.63
C ALA A 59 -26.24 -8.96 3.42
N LEU A 60 -25.91 -7.72 3.83
CA LEU A 60 -24.73 -7.44 4.66
C LEU A 60 -24.85 -8.06 6.06
N LYS A 61 -26.02 -7.95 6.70
CA LYS A 61 -26.28 -8.58 8.00
C LYS A 61 -26.13 -10.11 7.93
N ARG A 62 -26.59 -10.73 6.84
CA ARG A 62 -26.41 -12.16 6.62
C ARG A 62 -24.94 -12.54 6.38
N GLU A 63 -24.21 -11.74 5.60
CA GLU A 63 -22.78 -11.99 5.29
C GLU A 63 -21.88 -11.77 6.50
N PHE A 64 -22.11 -10.71 7.27
CA PHE A 64 -21.24 -10.31 8.38
C PHE A 64 -21.79 -10.64 9.77
N GLY A 65 -22.96 -11.29 9.85
CA GLY A 65 -23.63 -11.56 11.12
C GLY A 65 -22.84 -12.45 12.08
N HIS A 66 -21.96 -13.31 11.56
CA HIS A 66 -21.11 -14.23 12.31
C HIS A 66 -19.72 -13.66 12.66
N VAL A 67 -19.42 -12.43 12.24
CA VAL A 67 -18.11 -11.80 12.47
C VAL A 67 -18.10 -11.17 13.86
N THR A 68 -17.20 -11.65 14.73
CA THR A 68 -17.08 -11.19 16.12
C THR A 68 -15.69 -10.68 16.48
N ASP A 69 -14.70 -10.96 15.63
CA ASP A 69 -13.29 -10.68 15.89
C ASP A 69 -12.54 -10.32 14.58
N VAL A 70 -11.33 -9.83 14.71
CA VAL A 70 -10.47 -9.43 13.57
C VAL A 70 -10.15 -10.62 12.65
N ALA A 71 -9.94 -11.81 13.20
CA ALA A 71 -9.59 -12.99 12.41
C ALA A 71 -10.74 -13.42 11.49
N SER A 72 -11.98 -13.46 12.00
CA SER A 72 -13.19 -13.77 11.21
C SER A 72 -13.45 -12.72 10.13
N TRP A 73 -13.22 -11.42 10.42
CA TRP A 73 -13.26 -10.37 9.43
C TRP A 73 -12.21 -10.57 8.33
N GLN A 74 -10.93 -10.80 8.70
CA GLN A 74 -9.83 -11.02 7.75
C GLN A 74 -10.10 -12.23 6.82
N LYS A 75 -10.74 -13.29 7.33
CA LYS A 75 -11.14 -14.46 6.53
C LYS A 75 -12.12 -14.07 5.41
N ILE A 76 -13.09 -13.22 5.70
CA ILE A 76 -14.04 -12.71 4.69
C ILE A 76 -13.30 -11.83 3.67
N ILE A 77 -12.48 -10.91 4.13
CA ILE A 77 -11.72 -10.02 3.25
C ILE A 77 -10.79 -10.82 2.33
N SER A 78 -10.10 -11.84 2.84
CA SER A 78 -9.26 -12.74 2.03
C SER A 78 -10.06 -13.44 0.91
N LYS A 79 -11.28 -13.90 1.20
CA LYS A 79 -12.19 -14.48 0.21
C LYS A 79 -12.58 -13.50 -0.89
N TYR A 80 -12.91 -12.24 -0.51
CA TYR A 80 -13.21 -11.18 -1.48
C TYR A 80 -12.00 -10.78 -2.30
N MET A 81 -10.83 -10.70 -1.65
CA MET A 81 -9.56 -10.42 -2.30
C MET A 81 -9.25 -11.49 -3.36
N GLY A 82 -9.37 -12.78 -3.03
CA GLY A 82 -9.18 -13.86 -3.99
C GLY A 82 -10.12 -13.79 -5.20
N LYS A 83 -11.41 -13.42 -4.99
CA LYS A 83 -12.36 -13.22 -6.09
C LYS A 83 -12.01 -12.03 -6.98
N MET A 84 -11.54 -10.95 -6.38
CA MET A 84 -11.13 -9.73 -7.09
C MET A 84 -9.86 -9.99 -7.90
N LEU A 85 -8.86 -10.64 -7.31
CA LEU A 85 -7.61 -10.99 -7.98
C LEU A 85 -7.85 -11.86 -9.22
N LYS A 86 -8.72 -12.88 -9.14
CA LYS A 86 -9.10 -13.71 -10.29
C LYS A 86 -9.70 -12.92 -11.47
N ARG A 87 -10.21 -11.71 -11.24
CA ARG A 87 -10.81 -10.86 -12.29
C ARG A 87 -9.86 -9.82 -12.85
N SER A 88 -8.88 -9.39 -12.05
CA SER A 88 -8.02 -8.24 -12.39
C SER A 88 -6.55 -8.59 -12.58
N VAL A 89 -6.14 -9.81 -12.21
CA VAL A 89 -4.76 -10.30 -12.30
C VAL A 89 -4.76 -11.60 -13.10
N SER A 90 -3.91 -11.69 -14.12
CA SER A 90 -3.76 -12.91 -14.93
C SER A 90 -2.90 -13.97 -14.24
N GLU A 91 -1.86 -13.53 -13.55
CA GLU A 91 -0.94 -14.37 -12.78
C GLU A 91 -0.43 -13.60 -11.55
N LEU A 92 -0.54 -14.20 -10.37
CA LEU A 92 0.01 -13.66 -9.13
C LEU A 92 1.03 -14.62 -8.56
N THR A 93 2.27 -14.15 -8.41
CA THR A 93 3.38 -14.94 -7.89
C THR A 93 4.03 -14.26 -6.69
N TYR A 94 4.61 -15.06 -5.82
CA TYR A 94 5.32 -14.63 -4.63
C TYR A 94 6.70 -15.28 -4.56
N SER A 95 7.67 -14.55 -3.98
CA SER A 95 8.97 -15.10 -3.61
C SER A 95 9.42 -14.61 -2.22
N GLY A 96 10.22 -15.40 -1.53
CA GLY A 96 10.83 -15.05 -0.25
C GLY A 96 9.93 -15.13 0.98
N LEU A 97 8.65 -15.51 0.85
CA LEU A 97 7.74 -15.73 1.99
C LEU A 97 8.19 -16.89 2.90
N ASP A 98 8.87 -17.89 2.34
CA ASP A 98 9.45 -19.03 3.03
C ASP A 98 10.54 -18.67 4.05
N LYS A 99 11.08 -17.47 3.96
CA LYS A 99 12.11 -16.92 4.86
C LYS A 99 11.54 -16.30 6.12
N LEU A 100 10.22 -16.08 6.17
CA LEU A 100 9.54 -15.45 7.30
C LEU A 100 9.16 -16.50 8.34
N GLN A 101 9.38 -16.16 9.63
CA GLN A 101 9.09 -17.05 10.74
C GLN A 101 7.73 -16.71 11.38
N PRO A 102 6.85 -17.69 11.60
CA PRO A 102 5.60 -17.45 12.32
C PRO A 102 5.85 -16.90 13.73
N GLY A 103 5.03 -15.95 14.16
CA GLY A 103 5.12 -15.34 15.48
C GLY A 103 6.20 -14.28 15.66
N ARG A 104 7.07 -14.09 14.66
CA ARG A 104 8.02 -12.98 14.63
C ARG A 104 7.40 -11.78 13.95
N GLY A 105 7.48 -10.60 14.57
CA GLY A 105 7.05 -9.35 13.95
C GLY A 105 8.07 -8.83 12.95
N TYR A 106 7.60 -8.36 11.81
CA TYR A 106 8.41 -7.78 10.74
C TYR A 106 7.91 -6.39 10.36
N LEU A 107 8.82 -5.50 10.01
CA LEU A 107 8.50 -4.24 9.36
C LEU A 107 8.72 -4.39 7.85
N PHE A 108 7.64 -4.58 7.09
CA PHE A 108 7.66 -4.60 5.63
C PHE A 108 7.70 -3.17 5.09
N ILE A 109 8.73 -2.86 4.31
CA ILE A 109 8.87 -1.57 3.61
C ILE A 109 8.86 -1.86 2.12
N SER A 110 7.88 -1.34 1.39
CA SER A 110 7.76 -1.62 -0.04
C SER A 110 7.81 -0.36 -0.91
N ASN A 111 8.16 -0.56 -2.18
CA ASN A 111 7.79 0.41 -3.20
C ASN A 111 6.26 0.60 -3.20
N HIS A 112 5.79 1.75 -3.68
CA HIS A 112 4.38 2.10 -3.58
C HIS A 112 3.83 2.56 -4.93
N ARG A 113 3.02 1.72 -5.54
CA ARG A 113 2.38 1.92 -6.85
C ARG A 113 0.88 2.15 -6.76
N ASP A 114 0.22 1.44 -5.83
CA ASP A 114 -1.23 1.48 -5.68
C ASP A 114 -1.62 1.70 -4.21
N ILE A 115 -2.60 2.58 -3.96
CA ILE A 115 -3.00 2.98 -2.60
C ILE A 115 -3.45 1.78 -1.77
N THR A 116 -4.24 0.90 -2.37
CA THR A 116 -4.91 -0.21 -1.67
C THR A 116 -4.27 -1.56 -1.99
N MET A 117 -3.87 -1.75 -3.25
CA MET A 117 -3.44 -3.08 -3.69
C MET A 117 -2.07 -3.47 -3.16
N ASP A 118 -1.14 -2.53 -2.99
CA ASP A 118 0.19 -2.86 -2.47
C ASP A 118 0.11 -3.54 -1.09
N PRO A 119 -0.44 -2.89 -0.04
CA PRO A 119 -0.57 -3.54 1.26
C PRO A 119 -1.51 -4.76 1.24
N ALA A 120 -2.53 -4.75 0.38
CA ALA A 120 -3.46 -5.87 0.26
C ALA A 120 -2.78 -7.12 -0.33
N LEU A 121 -1.91 -6.97 -1.34
CA LEU A 121 -1.13 -8.06 -1.92
C LEU A 121 -0.11 -8.62 -0.93
N VAL A 122 0.57 -7.76 -0.17
CA VAL A 122 1.47 -8.19 0.91
C VAL A 122 0.70 -9.02 1.95
N SER A 123 -0.41 -8.49 2.47
CA SER A 123 -1.24 -9.19 3.46
C SER A 123 -1.85 -10.48 2.90
N TYR A 124 -2.24 -10.49 1.62
CA TYR A 124 -2.77 -11.69 0.98
C TYR A 124 -1.71 -12.80 0.88
N GLY A 125 -0.47 -12.47 0.49
CA GLY A 125 0.64 -13.41 0.46
C GLY A 125 0.96 -13.99 1.85
N LEU A 126 1.04 -13.14 2.88
CA LEU A 126 1.22 -13.58 4.27
C LEU A 126 0.10 -14.54 4.71
N ASN A 127 -1.15 -14.19 4.44
CA ASN A 127 -2.31 -15.02 4.78
C ASN A 127 -2.28 -16.40 4.08
N GLN A 128 -1.86 -16.47 2.81
CA GLN A 128 -1.74 -17.74 2.08
C GLN A 128 -0.68 -18.69 2.67
N GLN A 129 0.31 -18.15 3.37
CA GLN A 129 1.35 -18.91 4.08
C GLN A 129 0.99 -19.17 5.55
N GLY A 130 -0.22 -18.82 5.99
CA GLY A 130 -0.63 -18.96 7.38
C GLY A 130 0.06 -17.99 8.35
N LEU A 131 0.69 -16.94 7.83
CA LEU A 131 1.31 -15.89 8.63
C LEU A 131 0.28 -14.81 9.00
N GLU A 132 0.56 -14.07 10.08
CA GLU A 132 -0.26 -12.91 10.45
C GLU A 132 -0.20 -11.83 9.36
N THR A 133 -1.37 -11.31 8.96
CA THR A 133 -1.47 -10.18 8.03
C THR A 133 -0.90 -8.91 8.64
N ALA A 134 -0.35 -8.03 7.81
CA ALA A 134 0.28 -6.81 8.28
C ALA A 134 -0.75 -5.77 8.77
N ARG A 135 -0.37 -4.99 9.77
CA ARG A 135 -0.99 -3.71 10.12
C ARG A 135 -0.48 -2.66 9.13
N VAL A 136 -1.39 -1.92 8.51
CA VAL A 136 -1.09 -1.07 7.35
C VAL A 136 -1.10 0.39 7.71
N ALA A 137 -0.02 1.13 7.45
CA ALA A 137 0.04 2.58 7.62
C ALA A 137 -0.85 3.27 6.59
N ILE A 138 -1.79 4.11 7.04
CA ILE A 138 -2.68 4.88 6.17
C ILE A 138 -2.72 6.36 6.60
N GLY A 139 -2.60 7.28 5.64
CA GLY A 139 -2.73 8.70 5.93
C GLY A 139 -4.17 9.09 6.28
N ASP A 140 -4.34 9.97 7.25
CA ASP A 140 -5.64 10.50 7.69
C ASP A 140 -6.39 11.25 6.59
N ASN A 141 -5.70 11.73 5.56
CA ASN A 141 -6.29 12.34 4.37
C ASN A 141 -7.22 11.39 3.58
N LEU A 142 -7.06 10.08 3.73
CA LEU A 142 -7.92 9.06 3.11
C LEU A 142 -9.16 8.73 3.96
N LEU A 143 -9.20 9.16 5.21
CA LEU A 143 -10.23 8.84 6.20
C LEU A 143 -11.30 9.95 6.33
N GLN A 144 -11.71 10.52 5.19
CA GLN A 144 -12.64 11.66 5.15
C GLN A 144 -14.06 11.35 5.64
N LYS A 145 -14.45 10.08 5.68
CA LYS A 145 -15.77 9.61 6.13
C LYS A 145 -15.60 8.61 7.26
N PRO A 146 -16.42 8.68 8.33
CA PRO A 146 -16.32 7.75 9.46
C PRO A 146 -16.34 6.27 9.03
N TYR A 147 -17.30 5.87 8.17
CA TYR A 147 -17.39 4.49 7.70
C TYR A 147 -16.17 4.03 6.89
N VAL A 148 -15.44 4.94 6.22
CA VAL A 148 -14.19 4.62 5.53
C VAL A 148 -13.09 4.34 6.56
N SER A 149 -13.00 5.18 7.60
CA SER A 149 -12.09 4.96 8.73
C SER A 149 -12.35 3.60 9.39
N ASP A 150 -13.62 3.29 9.65
CA ASP A 150 -14.02 2.03 10.29
C ASP A 150 -13.61 0.81 9.43
N ILE A 151 -13.90 0.84 8.12
CA ILE A 151 -13.49 -0.24 7.21
C ILE A 151 -11.97 -0.39 7.18
N MET A 152 -11.21 0.71 7.13
CA MET A 152 -9.75 0.64 7.10
C MET A 152 -9.18 0.11 8.41
N ARG A 153 -9.68 0.55 9.57
CA ARG A 153 -9.24 0.06 10.88
C ARG A 153 -9.63 -1.41 11.12
N LEU A 154 -10.79 -1.87 10.64
CA LEU A 154 -11.15 -3.30 10.60
C LEU A 154 -10.16 -4.11 9.75
N ASN A 155 -9.62 -3.52 8.68
CA ASN A 155 -8.58 -4.13 7.85
C ASN A 155 -7.16 -3.94 8.40
N LYS A 156 -7.04 -3.78 9.72
CA LYS A 156 -5.76 -3.65 10.43
C LYS A 156 -4.96 -2.41 10.03
N SER A 157 -5.62 -1.36 9.46
CA SER A 157 -4.93 -0.10 9.20
C SER A 157 -4.74 0.71 10.46
N PHE A 158 -3.56 1.33 10.60
CA PHE A 158 -3.28 2.33 11.62
C PHE A 158 -3.03 3.71 10.97
N VAL A 159 -3.42 4.76 11.70
CA VAL A 159 -3.53 6.11 11.15
C VAL A 159 -2.23 6.87 11.29
N VAL A 160 -1.73 7.40 10.17
CA VAL A 160 -0.62 8.37 10.12
C VAL A 160 -1.23 9.77 10.04
N LYS A 161 -1.08 10.55 11.12
CA LYS A 161 -1.62 11.93 11.22
C LYS A 161 -0.80 12.90 10.37
N ARG A 162 -1.15 13.07 9.10
CA ARG A 162 -0.53 14.00 8.15
C ARG A 162 -1.14 15.40 8.21
N SER A 163 -2.38 15.51 8.65
CA SER A 163 -3.12 16.79 8.77
C SER A 163 -2.59 17.73 9.85
N ALA A 164 -1.72 17.24 10.75
CA ALA A 164 -1.09 18.09 11.76
C ALA A 164 -0.23 19.17 11.09
N THR A 165 -0.52 20.45 11.36
CA THR A 165 0.18 21.58 10.74
C THR A 165 1.22 22.19 11.68
N ARG A 166 0.95 22.20 12.99
CA ARG A 166 1.85 22.78 13.99
C ARG A 166 3.03 21.86 14.25
N VAL A 167 4.23 22.42 14.35
CA VAL A 167 5.49 21.67 14.57
C VAL A 167 5.37 20.71 15.77
N ARG A 168 4.81 21.20 16.88
CA ARG A 168 4.66 20.42 18.12
C ARG A 168 3.72 19.21 17.93
N GLU A 169 2.63 19.39 17.19
CA GLU A 169 1.66 18.34 16.88
C GLU A 169 2.26 17.29 15.93
N LYS A 170 3.01 17.74 14.90
CA LYS A 170 3.76 16.84 14.01
C LYS A 170 4.76 15.99 14.77
N MET A 171 5.55 16.63 15.65
CA MET A 171 6.54 15.91 16.46
C MET A 171 5.89 14.88 17.37
N LYS A 172 4.75 15.22 18.01
CA LYS A 172 3.98 14.26 18.80
C LYS A 172 3.45 13.12 17.95
N ALA A 173 2.84 13.42 16.80
CA ALA A 173 2.30 12.40 15.90
C ALA A 173 3.38 11.43 15.41
N TYR A 174 4.57 11.91 15.06
CA TYR A 174 5.69 11.05 14.67
C TYR A 174 6.24 10.23 15.83
N MET A 175 6.28 10.80 17.05
CA MET A 175 6.70 10.07 18.24
C MET A 175 5.70 8.94 18.56
N ASP A 176 4.39 9.22 18.54
CA ASP A 176 3.33 8.25 18.77
C ASP A 176 3.39 7.13 17.71
N LEU A 177 3.59 7.50 16.44
CA LEU A 177 3.73 6.56 15.31
C LEU A 177 4.96 5.66 15.47
N SER A 178 6.14 6.25 15.75
CA SER A 178 7.39 5.52 16.00
C SER A 178 7.23 4.53 17.15
N THR A 179 6.62 4.97 18.26
CA THR A 179 6.37 4.13 19.43
C THR A 179 5.38 2.99 19.12
N TYR A 180 4.33 3.28 18.34
CA TYR A 180 3.35 2.28 17.94
C TYR A 180 3.96 1.18 17.06
N ILE A 181 4.78 1.56 16.07
CA ILE A 181 5.48 0.63 15.18
C ILE A 181 6.44 -0.25 15.99
N ASP A 182 7.29 0.38 16.81
CA ASP A 182 8.24 -0.30 17.70
C ASP A 182 7.54 -1.36 18.56
N GLN A 183 6.52 -0.96 19.30
CA GLN A 183 5.78 -1.89 20.17
C GLN A 183 5.06 -2.99 19.41
N SER A 184 4.52 -2.68 18.22
CA SER A 184 3.83 -3.67 17.41
C SER A 184 4.78 -4.76 16.92
N VAL A 185 5.94 -4.38 16.36
CA VAL A 185 6.94 -5.34 15.87
C VAL A 185 7.46 -6.21 17.01
N HIS A 186 7.82 -5.61 18.16
CA HIS A 186 8.33 -6.35 19.31
C HIS A 186 7.28 -7.25 20.01
N LYS A 187 5.98 -6.98 19.78
CA LYS A 187 4.88 -7.86 20.20
C LYS A 187 4.56 -8.96 19.17
N GLY A 188 5.35 -9.11 18.12
CA GLY A 188 5.18 -10.12 17.08
C GLY A 188 4.21 -9.73 15.95
N HIS A 189 3.74 -8.49 15.91
CA HIS A 189 2.84 -8.04 14.84
C HIS A 189 3.59 -7.53 13.63
N ASN A 190 3.14 -7.94 12.46
CA ASN A 190 3.62 -7.45 11.19
C ASN A 190 3.12 -6.03 10.91
N ILE A 191 4.02 -5.17 10.42
CA ILE A 191 3.73 -3.79 10.00
C ILE A 191 4.07 -3.65 8.52
N TRP A 192 3.22 -2.95 7.76
CA TRP A 192 3.53 -2.50 6.40
C TRP A 192 3.53 -0.97 6.33
N ILE A 193 4.60 -0.41 5.77
CA ILE A 193 4.69 1.00 5.40
C ILE A 193 5.23 1.14 3.98
N ALA A 194 4.86 2.22 3.30
CA ALA A 194 5.50 2.61 2.05
C ALA A 194 6.90 3.17 2.31
N GLN A 195 7.82 2.97 1.37
CA GLN A 195 9.20 3.48 1.46
C GLN A 195 9.30 5.01 1.48
N ARG A 196 8.26 5.71 1.05
CA ARG A 196 8.12 7.18 1.09
C ARG A 196 6.66 7.59 1.16
N GLU A 197 6.42 8.86 1.41
CA GLU A 197 5.09 9.44 1.30
C GLU A 197 4.65 9.51 -0.17
N GLY A 198 3.44 9.03 -0.44
CA GLY A 198 2.84 9.01 -1.77
C GLY A 198 3.37 7.89 -2.68
N ARG A 199 2.65 7.70 -3.79
CA ARG A 199 2.98 6.68 -4.80
C ARG A 199 4.11 7.16 -5.71
N ALA A 200 4.99 6.24 -6.12
CA ALA A 200 5.96 6.49 -7.17
C ALA A 200 5.23 6.55 -8.53
N LYS A 201 4.98 7.75 -9.04
CA LYS A 201 4.23 7.99 -10.29
C LYS A 201 5.11 7.88 -11.52
N ASP A 202 6.39 8.12 -11.35
CA ASP A 202 7.44 8.09 -12.37
C ASP A 202 8.12 6.72 -12.52
N GLY A 203 7.79 5.77 -11.67
CA GLY A 203 8.46 4.47 -11.66
C GLY A 203 9.82 4.45 -10.95
N ILE A 204 10.25 5.57 -10.37
CA ILE A 204 11.48 5.65 -9.58
C ILE A 204 11.14 5.33 -8.13
N ASP A 205 11.51 4.12 -7.72
CA ASP A 205 11.35 3.68 -6.35
C ASP A 205 12.56 4.13 -5.53
N ALA A 206 12.35 5.04 -4.59
CA ALA A 206 13.38 5.58 -3.72
C ALA A 206 12.85 5.74 -2.30
N THR A 207 13.60 5.23 -1.33
CA THR A 207 13.26 5.30 0.08
C THR A 207 13.60 6.68 0.63
N ASP A 208 12.63 7.31 1.30
CA ASP A 208 12.87 8.57 1.98
C ASP A 208 13.55 8.31 3.33
N ALA A 209 14.76 8.83 3.51
CA ALA A 209 15.49 8.76 4.77
C ALA A 209 14.71 9.39 5.95
N ALA A 210 13.76 10.29 5.68
CA ALA A 210 12.88 10.83 6.72
C ALA A 210 11.99 9.78 7.36
N VAL A 211 11.58 8.73 6.60
CA VAL A 211 10.85 7.58 7.16
C VAL A 211 11.75 6.82 8.15
N MET A 212 13.01 6.61 7.81
CA MET A 212 13.98 5.94 8.69
C MET A 212 14.27 6.79 9.95
N LYS A 213 14.37 8.11 9.80
CA LYS A 213 14.51 9.05 10.93
C LYS A 213 13.29 8.99 11.85
N MET A 214 12.10 8.93 11.27
CA MET A 214 10.84 8.81 12.03
C MET A 214 10.80 7.51 12.84
N LEU A 215 11.19 6.38 12.27
CA LEU A 215 11.22 5.10 13.01
C LEU A 215 12.06 5.16 14.28
N TYR A 216 13.22 5.83 14.27
CA TYR A 216 14.11 5.93 15.41
C TYR A 216 13.70 6.95 16.47
N MET A 217 12.67 7.77 16.21
CA MET A 217 12.32 8.89 17.11
C MET A 217 12.01 8.45 18.54
N SER A 218 11.28 7.34 18.72
CA SER A 218 10.92 6.80 20.05
C SER A 218 12.13 6.29 20.84
N LYS A 219 13.21 5.92 20.17
CA LYS A 219 14.42 5.35 20.78
C LYS A 219 15.59 6.33 20.91
N LYS A 220 15.51 7.50 20.31
CA LYS A 220 16.62 8.46 20.29
C LYS A 220 17.20 8.80 21.69
N LYS A 221 16.38 8.68 22.74
CA LYS A 221 16.79 8.96 24.12
C LYS A 221 16.98 7.69 24.98
N SER A 222 16.88 6.49 24.41
CA SER A 222 16.97 5.22 25.15
C SER A 222 18.40 4.75 25.40
N GLY A 223 19.40 5.36 24.75
CA GLY A 223 20.78 4.88 24.75
C GLY A 223 21.07 3.72 23.78
N GLN A 224 20.05 3.18 23.12
CA GLN A 224 20.22 2.15 22.09
C GLN A 224 20.84 2.79 20.83
N SER A 225 21.83 2.13 20.22
CA SER A 225 22.42 2.61 18.97
C SER A 225 21.38 2.58 17.83
N TYR A 226 21.60 3.41 16.80
CA TYR A 226 20.72 3.42 15.62
C TYR A 226 20.74 2.04 14.91
N ALA A 227 21.92 1.44 14.73
CA ALA A 227 22.07 0.14 14.09
C ALA A 227 21.35 -0.96 14.85
N ASP A 228 21.52 -1.05 16.18
CA ASP A 228 20.87 -2.09 17.00
C ASP A 228 19.34 -1.94 16.96
N TYR A 229 18.86 -0.70 16.99
CA TYR A 229 17.42 -0.45 16.91
C TYR A 229 16.85 -0.86 15.54
N ILE A 230 17.48 -0.42 14.44
CA ILE A 230 17.02 -0.75 13.08
C ILE A 230 17.02 -2.27 12.86
N ASN A 231 18.07 -2.97 13.30
CA ASN A 231 18.11 -4.43 13.22
C ASN A 231 16.98 -5.09 14.03
N SER A 232 16.60 -4.52 15.17
CA SER A 232 15.51 -5.04 16.02
C SER A 232 14.11 -4.93 15.40
N LEU A 233 13.95 -4.10 14.36
CA LEU A 233 12.68 -3.96 13.63
C LEU A 233 12.47 -5.05 12.57
N HIS A 234 13.46 -5.89 12.31
CA HIS A 234 13.42 -6.94 11.30
C HIS A 234 12.86 -6.45 9.97
N ILE A 235 13.49 -5.39 9.43
CA ILE A 235 13.01 -4.73 8.20
C ILE A 235 13.16 -5.70 7.03
N VAL A 236 12.05 -5.97 6.36
CA VAL A 236 11.98 -6.76 5.13
C VAL A 236 11.57 -5.84 3.98
N PRO A 237 12.49 -5.52 3.05
CA PRO A 237 12.12 -4.81 1.84
C PRO A 237 11.22 -5.69 0.97
N VAL A 238 10.13 -5.11 0.47
CA VAL A 238 9.19 -5.83 -0.39
C VAL A 238 9.11 -5.12 -1.74
N SER A 239 9.35 -5.86 -2.81
CA SER A 239 9.20 -5.39 -4.18
C SER A 239 7.85 -5.83 -4.75
N ILE A 240 7.08 -4.88 -5.28
CA ILE A 240 5.77 -5.14 -5.90
C ILE A 240 5.85 -4.70 -7.35
N ALA A 241 5.74 -5.65 -8.27
CA ALA A 241 5.82 -5.44 -9.71
C ALA A 241 4.49 -5.74 -10.38
N TYR A 242 3.95 -4.77 -11.10
CA TYR A 242 2.74 -4.89 -11.91
C TYR A 242 3.12 -4.86 -13.39
N GLU A 243 2.60 -5.80 -14.19
CA GLU A 243 2.72 -5.75 -15.65
C GLU A 243 2.00 -4.53 -16.22
N PHE A 244 0.82 -4.20 -15.65
CA PHE A 244 0.06 -2.99 -15.95
C PHE A 244 -0.34 -2.27 -14.66
N ASP A 245 0.02 -1.00 -14.53
CA ASP A 245 -0.47 -0.14 -13.47
C ASP A 245 -1.87 0.39 -13.86
N PRO A 246 -2.94 0.07 -13.09
CA PRO A 246 -4.29 0.53 -13.43
C PRO A 246 -4.46 2.04 -13.47
N CYS A 247 -3.56 2.79 -12.81
CA CYS A 247 -3.59 4.24 -12.71
C CYS A 247 -2.54 4.93 -13.58
N ASP A 248 -1.85 4.23 -14.48
CA ASP A 248 -0.74 4.76 -15.27
C ASP A 248 -1.08 6.04 -16.04
N LYS A 249 -2.20 6.07 -16.78
CA LYS A 249 -2.64 7.24 -17.52
C LYS A 249 -2.91 8.45 -16.61
N ALA A 250 -3.51 8.22 -15.43
CA ALA A 250 -3.78 9.30 -14.49
C ALA A 250 -2.48 9.85 -13.89
N LYS A 251 -1.53 8.97 -13.57
CA LYS A 251 -0.19 9.34 -13.09
C LYS A 251 0.58 10.13 -14.15
N ALA A 252 0.56 9.66 -15.39
CA ALA A 252 1.20 10.34 -16.51
C ALA A 252 0.60 11.74 -16.75
N SER A 253 -0.72 11.86 -16.68
CA SER A 253 -1.41 13.15 -16.80
C SER A 253 -1.05 14.12 -15.67
N GLU A 254 -0.94 13.64 -14.44
CA GLU A 254 -0.50 14.45 -13.30
C GLU A 254 0.93 14.95 -13.48
N LEU A 255 1.87 14.07 -13.90
CA LEU A 255 3.27 14.45 -14.11
C LEU A 255 3.43 15.43 -15.28
N ALA A 256 2.70 15.24 -16.38
CA ALA A 256 2.69 16.16 -17.49
C ALA A 256 2.14 17.55 -17.09
N SER A 257 1.10 17.59 -16.26
CA SER A 257 0.58 18.86 -15.72
C SER A 257 1.60 19.56 -14.83
N LEU A 258 2.28 18.82 -13.95
CA LEU A 258 3.33 19.38 -13.10
C LEU A 258 4.50 19.96 -13.92
N GLU A 259 4.92 19.30 -15.02
CA GLU A 259 5.97 19.82 -15.90
C GLU A 259 5.52 21.10 -16.63
N SER A 260 4.27 21.15 -17.10
CA SER A 260 3.78 22.25 -17.94
C SER A 260 3.34 23.49 -17.16
N SER A 261 2.72 23.31 -15.98
CA SER A 261 2.11 24.40 -15.19
C SER A 261 2.78 24.64 -13.85
N GLY A 262 3.71 23.77 -13.42
CA GLY A 262 4.37 23.84 -12.12
C GLY A 262 3.51 23.39 -10.94
N GLU A 263 2.23 23.13 -11.17
CA GLU A 263 1.29 22.69 -10.13
C GLU A 263 0.30 21.64 -10.66
N TYR A 264 -0.23 20.85 -9.75
CA TYR A 264 -1.33 19.93 -10.01
C TYR A 264 -2.35 20.01 -8.89
N VAL A 265 -3.57 20.39 -9.24
CA VAL A 265 -4.69 20.45 -8.29
C VAL A 265 -5.50 19.16 -8.43
N LYS A 266 -5.45 18.33 -7.40
CA LYS A 266 -6.23 17.11 -7.36
C LYS A 266 -7.73 17.38 -7.47
N ALA A 267 -8.39 16.63 -8.33
CA ALA A 267 -9.85 16.65 -8.41
C ALA A 267 -10.48 16.12 -7.13
N LYS A 268 -11.69 16.60 -6.84
CA LYS A 268 -12.46 16.08 -5.71
C LYS A 268 -12.66 14.56 -5.86
N PHE A 269 -12.34 13.79 -4.84
CA PHE A 269 -12.41 12.32 -4.81
C PHE A 269 -11.44 11.58 -5.74
N GLU A 270 -10.36 12.22 -6.20
CA GLU A 270 -9.37 11.58 -7.06
C GLU A 270 -8.71 10.36 -6.41
N ASP A 271 -8.37 10.44 -5.12
CA ASP A 271 -7.82 9.31 -4.37
C ASP A 271 -8.82 8.13 -4.32
N MET A 272 -10.11 8.40 -4.13
CA MET A 272 -11.17 7.36 -4.18
C MET A 272 -11.29 6.74 -5.58
N THR A 273 -11.20 7.55 -6.62
CA THR A 273 -11.18 7.06 -8.02
C THR A 273 -9.96 6.17 -8.26
N SER A 274 -8.79 6.57 -7.77
CA SER A 274 -7.56 5.77 -7.85
C SER A 274 -7.69 4.46 -7.09
N ILE A 275 -8.28 4.46 -5.88
CA ILE A 275 -8.56 3.23 -5.10
C ILE A 275 -9.44 2.28 -5.90
N VAL A 276 -10.57 2.77 -6.44
CA VAL A 276 -11.48 1.93 -7.23
C VAL A 276 -10.78 1.39 -8.49
N LYS A 277 -10.06 2.23 -9.23
CA LYS A 277 -9.29 1.79 -10.41
C LYS A 277 -8.23 0.75 -10.04
N GLY A 278 -7.51 0.96 -8.94
CA GLY A 278 -6.54 -0.01 -8.41
C GLY A 278 -7.18 -1.37 -8.12
N ILE A 279 -8.35 -1.39 -7.47
CA ILE A 279 -9.06 -2.63 -7.13
C ILE A 279 -9.56 -3.36 -8.38
N VAL A 280 -10.30 -2.69 -9.27
CA VAL A 280 -11.00 -3.35 -10.39
C VAL A 280 -10.19 -3.42 -11.69
N GLY A 281 -9.19 -2.55 -11.85
CA GLY A 281 -8.42 -2.42 -13.08
C GLY A 281 -7.55 -3.64 -13.38
N HIS A 282 -7.38 -3.93 -14.66
CA HIS A 282 -6.52 -5.03 -15.12
C HIS A 282 -5.05 -4.75 -14.83
N LYS A 283 -4.36 -5.74 -14.23
CA LYS A 283 -2.97 -5.64 -13.79
C LYS A 283 -2.02 -6.55 -14.55
N GLY A 284 -2.56 -7.46 -15.39
CA GLY A 284 -1.76 -8.50 -16.02
C GLY A 284 -1.11 -9.41 -14.98
N LYS A 285 0.17 -9.68 -15.15
CA LYS A 285 0.98 -10.41 -14.19
C LYS A 285 1.39 -9.49 -13.04
N VAL A 286 1.39 -10.05 -11.82
CA VAL A 286 1.84 -9.35 -10.61
C VAL A 286 2.81 -10.25 -9.86
N HIS A 287 3.94 -9.69 -9.44
CA HIS A 287 4.92 -10.37 -8.59
C HIS A 287 5.16 -9.58 -7.32
N VAL A 288 5.18 -10.28 -6.18
CA VAL A 288 5.52 -9.71 -4.88
C VAL A 288 6.70 -10.47 -4.30
N ALA A 289 7.84 -9.80 -4.21
CA ALA A 289 9.07 -10.38 -3.69
C ALA A 289 9.37 -9.86 -2.28
N PHE A 290 9.44 -10.77 -1.31
CA PHE A 290 9.92 -10.47 0.03
C PHE A 290 11.43 -10.67 0.07
N GLY A 291 12.17 -9.59 0.33
CA GLY A 291 13.62 -9.64 0.49
C GLY A 291 14.04 -10.42 1.74
N GLN A 292 15.35 -10.51 1.98
CA GLN A 292 15.86 -10.94 3.28
C GLN A 292 15.62 -9.84 4.32
N PRO A 293 15.35 -10.19 5.58
CA PRO A 293 15.45 -9.22 6.66
C PRO A 293 16.82 -8.53 6.59
N LEU A 294 16.80 -7.20 6.65
CA LEU A 294 18.04 -6.43 6.60
C LEU A 294 18.76 -6.51 7.95
N GLU A 295 20.02 -6.91 7.92
CA GLU A 295 20.92 -6.96 9.07
C GLU A 295 22.24 -6.29 8.69
N GLY A 296 22.76 -5.42 9.56
CA GLY A 296 24.02 -4.74 9.27
C GLY A 296 24.34 -3.62 10.25
N GLN A 297 25.50 -3.00 10.04
CA GLN A 297 25.97 -1.82 10.78
C GLN A 297 25.50 -0.53 10.07
N PHE A 298 24.19 -0.30 10.09
CA PHE A 298 23.62 0.93 9.54
C PHE A 298 23.79 2.07 10.53
N ASN A 299 24.63 3.04 10.23
CA ASN A 299 24.91 4.17 11.12
C ASN A 299 24.03 5.38 10.82
N THR A 300 23.49 5.45 9.62
CA THR A 300 22.67 6.58 9.15
C THR A 300 21.35 6.12 8.52
N PRO A 301 20.31 6.97 8.56
CA PRO A 301 19.06 6.74 7.83
C PRO A 301 19.22 6.58 6.32
N GLU A 302 20.22 7.23 5.76
CA GLU A 302 20.57 7.19 4.35
C GLU A 302 21.14 5.82 3.95
N GLU A 303 22.00 5.21 4.78
CA GLU A 303 22.56 3.88 4.54
C GLU A 303 21.47 2.81 4.49
N ILE A 304 20.53 2.81 5.45
CA ILE A 304 19.43 1.84 5.44
C ILE A 304 18.45 2.10 4.29
N ALA A 305 18.23 3.35 3.90
CA ALA A 305 17.40 3.70 2.74
C ALA A 305 18.00 3.14 1.45
N ILE A 306 19.32 3.24 1.25
CA ILE A 306 20.02 2.65 0.10
C ILE A 306 19.93 1.13 0.13
N ALA A 307 20.07 0.48 1.28
CA ALA A 307 19.94 -0.97 1.41
C ALA A 307 18.52 -1.45 1.05
N ILE A 308 17.49 -0.73 1.48
CA ILE A 308 16.10 -1.00 1.10
C ILE A 308 15.92 -0.86 -0.41
N ASP A 309 16.38 0.24 -1.00
CA ASP A 309 16.28 0.51 -2.44
C ASP A 309 17.01 -0.57 -3.26
N SER A 310 18.22 -0.94 -2.86
CA SER A 310 18.99 -2.01 -3.50
C SER A 310 18.22 -3.34 -3.47
N SER A 311 17.66 -3.70 -2.32
CA SER A 311 16.87 -4.92 -2.18
C SER A 311 15.60 -4.89 -3.05
N ILE A 312 14.84 -3.77 -3.03
CA ILE A 312 13.64 -3.61 -3.85
C ILE A 312 13.98 -3.71 -5.34
N ALA A 313 15.01 -2.99 -5.81
CA ALA A 313 15.39 -2.97 -7.22
C ALA A 313 15.87 -4.35 -7.71
N LYS A 314 16.74 -5.03 -6.93
CA LYS A 314 17.25 -6.36 -7.28
C LYS A 314 16.16 -7.43 -7.33
N ASN A 315 15.15 -7.34 -6.46
CA ASN A 315 14.03 -8.29 -6.41
C ASN A 315 12.85 -7.88 -7.29
N TYR A 316 12.91 -6.73 -7.98
CA TYR A 316 11.82 -6.29 -8.84
C TYR A 316 11.72 -7.21 -10.07
N GLN A 317 10.56 -7.87 -10.23
CA GLN A 317 10.28 -8.70 -11.40
C GLN A 317 9.96 -7.82 -12.60
N LEU A 318 10.91 -7.72 -13.54
CA LEU A 318 10.68 -7.01 -14.78
C LEU A 318 9.72 -7.79 -15.69
N HIS A 319 8.68 -7.12 -16.15
CA HIS A 319 7.71 -7.65 -17.12
C HIS A 319 8.07 -7.23 -18.55
N GLY A 320 7.45 -7.86 -19.55
CA GLY A 320 7.62 -7.48 -20.95
C GLY A 320 7.30 -6.01 -21.24
N THR A 321 6.35 -5.42 -20.51
CA THR A 321 6.01 -3.99 -20.58
C THR A 321 7.15 -3.08 -20.12
N ASN A 322 7.89 -3.49 -19.07
CA ASN A 322 9.07 -2.73 -18.61
C ASN A 322 10.18 -2.75 -19.65
N MET A 323 10.46 -3.93 -20.21
CA MET A 323 11.51 -4.10 -21.22
C MET A 323 11.14 -3.37 -22.51
N ALA A 324 9.87 -3.43 -22.93
CA ALA A 324 9.39 -2.69 -24.10
C ALA A 324 9.53 -1.19 -23.93
N ALA A 325 9.09 -0.64 -22.79
CA ALA A 325 9.21 0.79 -22.53
C ALA A 325 10.67 1.27 -22.52
N HIS A 326 11.57 0.47 -21.93
CA HIS A 326 13.00 0.75 -21.93
C HIS A 326 13.57 0.71 -23.36
N ALA A 327 13.25 -0.33 -24.15
CA ALA A 327 13.72 -0.49 -25.54
C ALA A 327 13.25 0.69 -26.41
N MET A 328 11.97 1.08 -26.31
CA MET A 328 11.44 2.26 -26.99
C MET A 328 12.20 3.54 -26.61
N GLY A 329 12.59 3.70 -25.35
CA GLY A 329 13.35 4.86 -24.87
C GLY A 329 14.76 4.96 -25.45
N VAL A 330 15.34 3.85 -25.90
CA VAL A 330 16.69 3.80 -26.54
C VAL A 330 16.61 3.53 -28.04
N GLY A 331 15.43 3.63 -28.65
CA GLY A 331 15.24 3.47 -30.09
C GLY A 331 15.36 2.02 -30.60
N GLN A 332 15.09 1.04 -29.72
CA GLN A 332 15.09 -0.39 -30.04
C GLN A 332 13.65 -0.93 -30.06
N SER A 333 13.39 -1.97 -30.85
CA SER A 333 12.10 -2.65 -30.88
C SER A 333 12.02 -3.76 -29.82
N HIS A 334 10.80 -4.06 -29.37
CA HIS A 334 10.52 -5.15 -28.42
C HIS A 334 9.16 -5.80 -28.75
N PRO A 335 9.01 -7.13 -28.58
CA PRO A 335 7.75 -7.82 -28.91
C PRO A 335 6.49 -7.30 -28.19
N SER A 336 6.63 -6.67 -27.04
CA SER A 336 5.52 -6.08 -26.27
C SER A 336 5.30 -4.58 -26.53
N GLU A 337 5.94 -4.01 -27.55
CA GLU A 337 5.82 -2.58 -27.89
C GLU A 337 4.39 -2.19 -28.27
N ASP A 338 3.76 -2.98 -29.15
CA ASP A 338 2.39 -2.74 -29.62
C ASP A 338 1.38 -2.66 -28.46
N ILE A 339 1.60 -3.42 -27.40
CA ILE A 339 0.74 -3.43 -26.20
C ILE A 339 0.77 -2.05 -25.53
N LEU A 340 1.95 -1.45 -25.38
CA LEU A 340 2.09 -0.11 -24.79
C LEU A 340 1.61 0.98 -25.75
N GLN A 341 1.89 0.87 -27.03
CA GLN A 341 1.41 1.81 -28.05
C GLN A 341 -0.12 1.87 -28.07
N GLN A 342 -0.78 0.69 -28.06
CA GLN A 342 -2.23 0.60 -28.01
C GLN A 342 -2.77 1.13 -26.67
N ARG A 343 -2.14 0.77 -25.53
CA ARG A 343 -2.55 1.20 -24.20
C ARG A 343 -2.53 2.71 -24.06
N PHE A 344 -1.55 3.38 -24.62
CA PHE A 344 -1.35 4.84 -24.51
C PHE A 344 -1.77 5.62 -25.76
N SER A 345 -2.54 5.01 -26.68
CA SER A 345 -2.97 5.64 -27.95
C SER A 345 -3.75 6.95 -27.76
N ASP A 346 -4.50 7.05 -26.66
CA ASP A 346 -5.33 8.20 -26.29
C ASP A 346 -4.61 9.30 -25.49
N LEU A 347 -3.33 9.10 -25.15
CA LEU A 347 -2.53 10.09 -24.43
C LEU A 347 -1.86 11.10 -25.38
N THR A 348 -1.65 12.33 -24.88
CA THR A 348 -0.82 13.32 -25.60
C THR A 348 0.66 12.87 -25.63
N PRO A 349 1.49 13.44 -26.51
CA PRO A 349 2.93 13.12 -26.55
C PRO A 349 3.62 13.30 -25.21
N GLU A 350 3.30 14.38 -24.48
CA GLU A 350 3.86 14.70 -23.16
C GLU A 350 3.45 13.63 -22.12
N GLN A 351 2.17 13.25 -22.11
CA GLN A 351 1.67 12.20 -21.22
C GLN A 351 2.29 10.84 -21.55
N LYS A 352 2.47 10.52 -22.85
CA LYS A 352 3.13 9.26 -23.28
C LYS A 352 4.56 9.18 -22.77
N LYS A 353 5.31 10.30 -22.82
CA LYS A 353 6.66 10.41 -22.26
C LYS A 353 6.69 9.90 -20.82
N TYR A 354 5.80 10.40 -19.95
CA TYR A 354 5.73 9.99 -18.56
C TYR A 354 5.20 8.56 -18.36
N ALA A 355 4.21 8.16 -19.15
CA ALA A 355 3.68 6.80 -19.11
C ALA A 355 4.77 5.77 -19.44
N LEU A 356 5.55 5.99 -20.49
CA LEU A 356 6.66 5.12 -20.88
C LEU A 356 7.80 5.15 -19.84
N ALA A 357 8.16 6.34 -19.33
CA ALA A 357 9.18 6.47 -18.29
C ALA A 357 8.83 5.67 -17.04
N MET A 358 7.57 5.67 -16.59
CA MET A 358 7.10 4.89 -15.43
C MET A 358 7.37 3.40 -15.59
N TYR A 359 7.23 2.86 -16.80
CA TYR A 359 7.51 1.45 -17.07
C TYR A 359 9.01 1.18 -17.31
N ALA A 360 9.75 2.13 -17.89
CA ALA A 360 11.18 1.97 -18.18
C ALA A 360 12.07 2.11 -16.92
N ASN A 361 11.72 3.00 -16.00
CA ASN A 361 12.55 3.33 -14.85
C ASN A 361 12.88 2.14 -13.92
N PRO A 362 12.03 1.12 -13.69
CA PRO A 362 12.43 -0.07 -12.95
C PRO A 362 13.61 -0.82 -13.59
N VAL A 363 13.72 -0.84 -14.92
CA VAL A 363 14.87 -1.45 -15.64
C VAL A 363 16.13 -0.68 -15.32
N LEU A 364 16.09 0.64 -15.46
CA LEU A 364 17.23 1.51 -15.16
C LEU A 364 17.68 1.42 -13.71
N ARG A 365 16.73 1.39 -12.78
CA ARG A 365 17.04 1.23 -11.34
C ARG A 365 17.71 -0.12 -11.05
N GLN A 366 17.23 -1.21 -11.64
CA GLN A 366 17.81 -2.52 -11.44
C GLN A 366 19.24 -2.57 -12.03
N GLN A 367 19.45 -2.00 -13.22
CA GLN A 367 20.80 -1.89 -13.83
C GLN A 367 21.76 -1.09 -12.95
N GLN A 368 21.31 0.04 -12.39
CA GLN A 368 22.09 0.90 -11.51
C GLN A 368 22.61 0.13 -10.28
N PHE A 369 21.71 -0.60 -9.59
CA PHE A 369 22.11 -1.34 -8.39
C PHE A 369 22.91 -2.62 -8.68
N ASN A 370 22.72 -3.23 -9.86
CA ASN A 370 23.54 -4.36 -10.28
C ASN A 370 24.96 -3.91 -10.65
N ALA A 371 25.11 -2.76 -11.31
CA ALA A 371 26.42 -2.20 -11.64
C ALA A 371 27.20 -1.80 -10.39
N ALA A 372 26.55 -1.17 -9.40
CA ALA A 372 27.19 -0.83 -8.13
C ALA A 372 27.72 -2.07 -7.38
N ALA A 373 26.96 -3.16 -7.37
CA ALA A 373 27.35 -4.42 -6.72
C ALA A 373 28.49 -5.19 -7.45
N ALA A 374 28.84 -4.82 -8.67
CA ALA A 374 29.93 -5.44 -9.40
C ALA A 374 31.30 -4.72 -9.19
N VAL A 375 31.28 -3.58 -8.51
CA VAL A 375 32.46 -2.74 -8.22
C VAL A 375 32.96 -2.94 -6.78
N ASP A 376 32.08 -3.42 -5.88
CA ASP A 376 32.40 -3.81 -4.50
C ASP A 376 32.89 -5.29 -4.45
#